data_be71284e4a31f65d62dde80ebfe348a2
#
_entry.id   be71284e4a31f65d62dde80ebfe348a2
#
_cell.length_a   1.000
_cell.length_b   1.000
_cell.length_c   1.000
_cell.angle_alpha   90.00
_cell.angle_beta   90.00
_cell.angle_gamma   90.00
#
_symmetry.space_group_name_H-M   'P 1'
#
loop_
_entity.id
_entity.type
_entity.pdbx_description
1 polymer ?
#
loop_
_entity_poly.entity_id
_entity_poly.type
_entity_poly.pdbx_seq_one_letter_code
_entity_poly.pdbx_strand_id
1 'polypeptide(L)'
;PVGILLSEAFKSDVGWTISGYTEFFSKPLNRTVFFRTLKLGVLVAGTSAIIGYAAAFCIVNLPPKSRGRIFGLVILPLMISPVARTYAWIVILGRTGIVNDTIVGLGLSDTPIRLLFTETAVFLGLLQLFMPLMIISLVSAMENIPRDVIPAARVLGASWFQVFFRVILPLTKEGLVIGGTLVFTGALTAYITPAILGGSKVLMLETLLYQKVNVSNDFVSASVIAMILIVMSFSANLLLKRIATARV
;
A
#
# COMPACT_ATOMS: atom_id res chain seq x y z
N PRO A 1 24.02 8.73 -6.25
CA PRO A 1 23.54 8.23 -4.93
C PRO A 1 23.29 6.72 -4.94
N VAL A 2 22.52 6.19 -5.93
CA VAL A 2 22.21 4.75 -6.00
C VAL A 2 23.45 3.87 -6.13
N GLY A 3 24.45 4.27 -6.94
CA GLY A 3 25.72 3.55 -7.10
C GLY A 3 26.51 3.44 -5.80
N ILE A 4 26.48 4.46 -4.95
CA ILE A 4 27.15 4.45 -3.64
C ILE A 4 26.43 3.47 -2.69
N LEU A 5 25.09 3.50 -2.66
CA LEU A 5 24.29 2.54 -1.88
C LEU A 5 24.57 1.10 -2.31
N LEU A 6 24.65 0.85 -3.64
CA LEU A 6 24.99 -0.45 -4.18
C LEU A 6 26.39 -0.91 -3.75
N SER A 7 27.39 -0.01 -3.81
CA SER A 7 28.75 -0.34 -3.38
C SER A 7 28.82 -0.65 -1.89
N GLU A 8 28.20 0.16 -1.02
CA GLU A 8 28.19 -0.05 0.43
C GLU A 8 27.39 -1.31 0.83
N ALA A 9 26.30 -1.64 0.13
CA ALA A 9 25.50 -2.82 0.42
C ALA A 9 26.22 -4.17 0.17
N PHE A 10 27.30 -4.14 -0.61
CA PHE A 10 28.13 -5.32 -0.93
C PHE A 10 29.59 -5.19 -0.46
N LYS A 11 29.93 -4.10 0.25
CA LYS A 11 31.29 -3.83 0.70
C LYS A 11 31.50 -4.33 2.14
N SER A 12 32.66 -4.97 2.36
CA SER A 12 33.19 -5.35 3.67
C SER A 12 34.65 -4.93 3.75
N ASP A 13 35.23 -4.91 4.93
CA ASP A 13 36.64 -4.62 5.19
C ASP A 13 37.60 -5.51 4.36
N VAL A 14 37.12 -6.67 3.89
CA VAL A 14 37.91 -7.69 3.15
C VAL A 14 37.54 -7.74 1.65
N GLY A 15 36.62 -6.85 1.16
CA GLY A 15 36.21 -6.81 -0.26
C GLY A 15 34.69 -6.98 -0.44
N TRP A 16 34.29 -7.43 -1.65
CA TRP A 16 32.89 -7.63 -1.98
C TRP A 16 32.32 -8.87 -1.29
N THR A 17 31.22 -8.71 -0.53
CA THR A 17 30.62 -9.80 0.24
C THR A 17 29.09 -9.69 0.29
N ILE A 18 28.43 -10.82 0.51
CA ILE A 18 27.00 -10.91 0.80
C ILE A 18 26.72 -11.11 2.30
N SER A 19 27.76 -11.03 3.15
CA SER A 19 27.64 -11.29 4.59
C SER A 19 26.63 -10.39 5.28
N GLY A 20 26.48 -9.13 4.85
CA GLY A 20 25.46 -8.21 5.38
C GLY A 20 24.03 -8.73 5.23
N TYR A 21 23.72 -9.44 4.13
CA TYR A 21 22.40 -10.04 3.93
C TYR A 21 22.20 -11.27 4.80
N THR A 22 23.21 -12.13 4.91
CA THR A 22 23.14 -13.32 5.80
C THR A 22 22.99 -12.89 7.24
N GLU A 23 23.74 -11.87 7.67
CA GLU A 23 23.61 -11.27 9.00
C GLU A 23 22.23 -10.64 9.21
N PHE A 24 21.69 -9.90 8.22
CA PHE A 24 20.36 -9.33 8.29
C PHE A 24 19.32 -10.43 8.57
N PHE A 25 19.31 -11.50 7.78
CA PHE A 25 18.33 -12.58 7.91
C PHE A 25 18.65 -13.55 9.07
N SER A 26 19.82 -13.53 9.69
CA SER A 26 20.10 -14.29 10.90
C SER A 26 19.37 -13.76 12.12
N LYS A 27 19.13 -12.44 12.18
CA LYS A 27 18.48 -11.76 13.30
C LYS A 27 16.94 -11.97 13.26
N PRO A 28 16.32 -12.58 14.30
CA PRO A 28 14.87 -12.84 14.33
C PRO A 28 14.02 -11.57 14.14
N LEU A 29 14.45 -10.44 14.73
CA LEU A 29 13.77 -9.14 14.58
C LEU A 29 13.69 -8.73 13.11
N ASN A 30 14.79 -8.80 12.38
CA ASN A 30 14.85 -8.35 10.99
C ASN A 30 13.96 -9.21 10.09
N ARG A 31 13.93 -10.53 10.31
CA ARG A 31 13.00 -11.43 9.63
C ARG A 31 11.54 -11.06 9.90
N THR A 32 11.20 -10.79 11.15
CA THR A 32 9.85 -10.36 11.52
C THR A 32 9.48 -9.04 10.83
N VAL A 33 10.39 -8.08 10.80
CA VAL A 33 10.18 -6.78 10.12
C VAL A 33 10.03 -6.97 8.61
N PHE A 34 10.85 -7.82 8.00
CA PHE A 34 10.76 -8.15 6.57
C PHE A 34 9.39 -8.73 6.19
N PHE A 35 8.97 -9.81 6.87
CA PHE A 35 7.69 -10.45 6.58
C PHE A 35 6.49 -9.57 6.92
N ARG A 36 6.58 -8.75 7.97
CA ARG A 36 5.55 -7.78 8.31
C ARG A 36 5.40 -6.72 7.21
N THR A 37 6.50 -6.17 6.72
CA THR A 37 6.49 -5.18 5.64
C THR A 37 5.87 -5.77 4.38
N LEU A 38 6.26 -6.97 3.99
CA LEU A 38 5.67 -7.68 2.85
C LEU A 38 4.18 -7.94 3.04
N LYS A 39 3.79 -8.47 4.20
CA LYS A 39 2.39 -8.75 4.56
C LYS A 39 1.53 -7.49 4.48
N LEU A 40 1.96 -6.39 5.12
CA LEU A 40 1.22 -5.14 5.11
C LEU A 40 1.14 -4.54 3.70
N GLY A 41 2.23 -4.57 2.94
CA GLY A 41 2.23 -4.12 1.54
C GLY A 41 1.22 -4.88 0.68
N VAL A 42 1.20 -6.21 0.78
CA VAL A 42 0.23 -7.05 0.05
C VAL A 42 -1.21 -6.81 0.52
N LEU A 43 -1.44 -6.72 1.83
CA LEU A 43 -2.76 -6.46 2.38
C LEU A 43 -3.29 -5.08 1.95
N VAL A 44 -2.45 -4.04 2.01
CA VAL A 44 -2.84 -2.69 1.57
C VAL A 44 -3.15 -2.67 0.08
N ALA A 45 -2.30 -3.26 -0.76
CA ALA A 45 -2.52 -3.33 -2.21
C ALA A 45 -3.78 -4.13 -2.56
N GLY A 46 -3.96 -5.31 -1.96
CA GLY A 46 -5.13 -6.16 -2.20
C GLY A 46 -6.44 -5.51 -1.75
N THR A 47 -6.47 -4.94 -0.55
CA THR A 47 -7.66 -4.23 -0.04
C THR A 47 -7.95 -2.98 -0.86
N SER A 48 -6.91 -2.21 -1.24
CA SER A 48 -7.07 -1.05 -2.13
C SER A 48 -7.61 -1.46 -3.49
N ALA A 49 -7.22 -2.63 -4.03
CA ALA A 49 -7.76 -3.13 -5.28
C ALA A 49 -9.26 -3.42 -5.16
N ILE A 50 -9.69 -4.11 -4.12
CA ILE A 50 -11.10 -4.48 -3.91
C ILE A 50 -11.97 -3.23 -3.72
N ILE A 51 -11.60 -2.36 -2.78
CA ILE A 51 -12.36 -1.13 -2.50
C ILE A 51 -12.26 -0.16 -3.68
N GLY A 52 -11.05 -0.03 -4.25
CA GLY A 52 -10.77 0.83 -5.39
C GLY A 52 -11.58 0.47 -6.63
N TYR A 53 -11.78 -0.82 -6.90
CA TYR A 53 -12.67 -1.26 -8.00
C TYR A 53 -14.10 -0.80 -7.80
N ALA A 54 -14.66 -1.02 -6.61
CA ALA A 54 -16.04 -0.58 -6.30
C ALA A 54 -16.17 0.94 -6.42
N ALA A 55 -15.22 1.69 -5.86
CA ALA A 55 -15.20 3.15 -5.92
C ALA A 55 -15.03 3.67 -7.37
N ALA A 56 -14.06 3.14 -8.11
CA ALA A 56 -13.81 3.53 -9.50
C ALA A 56 -15.02 3.24 -10.39
N PHE A 57 -15.63 2.07 -10.22
CA PHE A 57 -16.85 1.70 -10.96
C PHE A 57 -18.01 2.67 -10.65
N CYS A 58 -18.23 3.03 -9.39
CA CYS A 58 -19.23 4.04 -9.02
C CYS A 58 -18.92 5.39 -9.67
N ILE A 59 -17.66 5.86 -9.58
CA ILE A 59 -17.23 7.16 -10.10
C ILE A 59 -17.44 7.27 -11.62
N VAL A 60 -17.04 6.23 -12.38
CA VAL A 60 -17.15 6.26 -13.84
C VAL A 60 -18.61 6.30 -14.32
N ASN A 61 -19.53 5.72 -13.57
CA ASN A 61 -20.96 5.71 -13.90
C ASN A 61 -21.73 6.95 -13.45
N LEU A 62 -21.06 7.91 -12.78
CA LEU A 62 -21.71 9.16 -12.36
C LEU A 62 -21.87 10.14 -13.52
N PRO A 63 -22.89 11.04 -13.43
CA PRO A 63 -23.00 12.19 -14.33
C PRO A 63 -21.75 13.07 -14.28
N PRO A 64 -21.33 13.71 -15.40
CA PRO A 64 -20.06 14.44 -15.49
C PRO A 64 -19.84 15.48 -14.37
N LYS A 65 -20.90 16.20 -13.97
CA LYS A 65 -20.83 17.21 -12.90
C LYS A 65 -20.51 16.59 -11.53
N SER A 66 -21.13 15.46 -11.20
CA SER A 66 -20.93 14.78 -9.91
C SER A 66 -19.60 14.02 -9.88
N ARG A 67 -19.22 13.44 -11.03
CA ARG A 67 -17.97 12.72 -11.23
C ARG A 67 -16.76 13.59 -10.88
N GLY A 68 -16.67 14.81 -11.45
CA GLY A 68 -15.55 15.72 -11.16
C GLY A 68 -15.42 16.07 -9.68
N ARG A 69 -16.57 16.31 -8.99
CA ARG A 69 -16.57 16.61 -7.55
C ARG A 69 -16.09 15.42 -6.71
N ILE A 70 -16.61 14.22 -6.97
CA ILE A 70 -16.24 13.01 -6.21
C ILE A 70 -14.79 12.64 -6.49
N PHE A 71 -14.33 12.77 -7.73
CA PHE A 71 -12.92 12.54 -8.07
C PHE A 71 -12.01 13.55 -7.35
N GLY A 72 -12.41 14.81 -7.25
CA GLY A 72 -11.72 15.82 -6.44
C GLY A 72 -11.64 15.42 -4.96
N LEU A 73 -12.71 14.89 -4.36
CA LEU A 73 -12.72 14.38 -2.99
C LEU A 73 -11.76 13.19 -2.79
N VAL A 74 -11.63 12.31 -3.79
CA VAL A 74 -10.67 11.19 -3.74
C VAL A 74 -9.21 11.69 -3.75
N ILE A 75 -8.93 12.76 -4.49
CA ILE A 75 -7.58 13.35 -4.58
C ILE A 75 -7.25 14.20 -3.34
N LEU A 76 -8.23 14.83 -2.73
CA LEU A 76 -8.04 15.75 -1.62
C LEU A 76 -7.12 15.21 -0.50
N PRO A 77 -7.25 13.95 -0.04
CA PRO A 77 -6.34 13.40 0.96
C PRO A 77 -4.86 13.40 0.52
N LEU A 78 -4.56 13.34 -0.78
CA LEU A 78 -3.18 13.37 -1.26
C LEU A 78 -2.54 14.76 -1.11
N MET A 79 -3.36 15.81 -1.01
CA MET A 79 -2.91 17.20 -0.83
C MET A 79 -2.63 17.53 0.65
N ILE A 80 -3.10 16.69 1.57
CA ILE A 80 -2.90 16.89 3.01
C ILE A 80 -1.55 16.29 3.42
N SER A 81 -0.80 17.02 4.25
CA SER A 81 0.46 16.54 4.81
C SER A 81 0.32 15.13 5.41
N PRO A 82 1.19 14.17 5.07
CA PRO A 82 1.19 12.85 5.68
C PRO A 82 1.29 12.86 7.21
N VAL A 83 2.04 13.80 7.76
CA VAL A 83 2.19 14.00 9.21
C VAL A 83 0.85 14.38 9.83
N ALA A 84 0.21 15.46 9.34
CA ALA A 84 -1.07 15.93 9.88
C ALA A 84 -2.15 14.84 9.81
N ARG A 85 -2.22 14.11 8.70
CA ARG A 85 -3.14 13.00 8.50
C ARG A 85 -2.88 11.84 9.47
N THR A 86 -1.63 11.53 9.74
CA THR A 86 -1.27 10.46 10.69
C THR A 86 -1.62 10.87 12.13
N TYR A 87 -1.46 12.14 12.50
CA TYR A 87 -1.93 12.65 13.79
C TYR A 87 -3.46 12.57 13.92
N ALA A 88 -4.21 12.84 12.86
CA ALA A 88 -5.66 12.63 12.88
C ALA A 88 -6.02 11.17 13.20
N TRP A 89 -5.28 10.18 12.67
CA TRP A 89 -5.45 8.79 13.03
C TRP A 89 -5.17 8.48 14.51
N ILE A 90 -4.20 9.18 15.15
CA ILE A 90 -3.98 9.03 16.59
C ILE A 90 -5.22 9.46 17.37
N VAL A 91 -5.83 10.57 16.99
CA VAL A 91 -7.07 11.06 17.63
C VAL A 91 -8.23 10.09 17.41
N ILE A 92 -8.39 9.59 16.19
CA ILE A 92 -9.48 8.67 15.81
C ILE A 92 -9.35 7.31 16.53
N LEU A 93 -8.14 6.73 16.57
CA LEU A 93 -7.86 5.40 17.12
C LEU A 93 -7.42 5.44 18.59
N GLY A 94 -7.35 6.61 19.21
CA GLY A 94 -7.01 6.78 20.61
C GLY A 94 -7.97 6.06 21.55
N ARG A 95 -7.58 5.91 22.82
CA ARG A 95 -8.46 5.29 23.84
C ARG A 95 -9.76 6.09 24.08
N THR A 96 -9.69 7.41 23.96
CA THR A 96 -10.82 8.34 24.04
C THR A 96 -11.20 8.86 22.64
N GLY A 97 -10.92 8.08 21.62
CA GLY A 97 -11.21 8.43 20.23
C GLY A 97 -12.55 7.89 19.76
N ILE A 98 -13.07 8.47 18.68
CA ILE A 98 -14.42 8.17 18.15
C ILE A 98 -14.64 6.67 17.87
N VAL A 99 -13.60 5.92 17.50
CA VAL A 99 -13.72 4.48 17.25
C VAL A 99 -13.96 3.71 18.55
N ASN A 100 -13.21 4.01 19.60
CA ASN A 100 -13.39 3.38 20.91
C ASN A 100 -14.71 3.80 21.56
N ASP A 101 -15.08 5.07 21.46
CA ASP A 101 -16.37 5.55 22.00
C ASP A 101 -17.54 4.84 21.31
N THR A 102 -17.43 4.60 19.99
CA THR A 102 -18.44 3.84 19.24
C THR A 102 -18.48 2.36 19.66
N ILE A 103 -17.32 1.72 19.82
CA ILE A 103 -17.22 0.30 20.22
C ILE A 103 -17.83 0.08 21.61
N VAL A 104 -17.51 0.94 22.57
CA VAL A 104 -18.04 0.87 23.93
C VAL A 104 -19.52 1.25 23.96
N GLY A 105 -19.92 2.30 23.24
CA GLY A 105 -21.31 2.75 23.14
C GLY A 105 -22.26 1.73 22.50
N LEU A 106 -21.76 0.89 21.60
CA LEU A 106 -22.51 -0.22 21.00
C LEU A 106 -22.49 -1.51 21.86
N GLY A 107 -21.82 -1.50 23.01
CA GLY A 107 -21.71 -2.66 23.89
C GLY A 107 -20.84 -3.79 23.34
N LEU A 108 -19.98 -3.51 22.33
CA LEU A 108 -19.07 -4.48 21.73
C LEU A 108 -17.85 -4.77 22.61
N SER A 109 -17.56 -3.89 23.56
CA SER A 109 -16.51 -4.05 24.59
C SER A 109 -16.86 -3.20 25.80
N ASP A 110 -16.59 -3.73 27.00
CA ASP A 110 -16.81 -2.99 28.27
C ASP A 110 -15.75 -1.90 28.50
N THR A 111 -14.61 -1.98 27.81
CA THR A 111 -13.50 -1.04 27.97
C THR A 111 -12.87 -0.68 26.62
N PRO A 112 -12.27 0.53 26.52
CA PRO A 112 -11.56 0.93 25.31
C PRO A 112 -10.43 -0.04 24.93
N ILE A 113 -10.49 -0.55 23.70
CA ILE A 113 -9.48 -1.48 23.16
C ILE A 113 -8.26 -0.74 22.67
N ARG A 114 -7.10 -1.42 22.71
CA ARG A 114 -5.85 -0.84 22.24
C ARG A 114 -5.76 -0.98 20.72
N LEU A 115 -6.09 0.08 19.99
CA LEU A 115 -5.96 0.15 18.53
C LEU A 115 -4.60 0.70 18.08
N LEU A 116 -4.07 1.73 18.77
CA LEU A 116 -2.77 2.32 18.46
C LEU A 116 -1.60 1.38 18.76
N PHE A 117 -0.52 1.55 18.03
CA PHE A 117 0.69 0.73 18.09
C PHE A 117 0.43 -0.75 17.77
N THR A 118 -0.46 -0.98 16.79
CA THR A 118 -0.81 -2.30 16.25
C THR A 118 -0.61 -2.33 14.73
N GLU A 119 -0.50 -3.53 14.17
CA GLU A 119 -0.45 -3.71 12.71
C GLU A 119 -1.73 -3.19 12.03
N THR A 120 -2.87 -3.29 12.69
CA THR A 120 -4.15 -2.78 12.19
C THR A 120 -4.14 -1.26 12.03
N ALA A 121 -3.59 -0.52 13.00
CA ALA A 121 -3.48 0.94 12.89
C ALA A 121 -2.57 1.34 11.72
N VAL A 122 -1.43 0.67 11.58
CA VAL A 122 -0.51 0.91 10.47
C VAL A 122 -1.18 0.58 9.13
N PHE A 123 -1.87 -0.56 9.05
CA PHE A 123 -2.62 -0.98 7.87
C PHE A 123 -3.67 0.08 7.45
N LEU A 124 -4.50 0.53 8.38
CA LEU A 124 -5.55 1.54 8.10
C LEU A 124 -4.94 2.87 7.63
N GLY A 125 -3.86 3.31 8.29
CA GLY A 125 -3.15 4.53 7.88
C GLY A 125 -2.53 4.43 6.48
N LEU A 126 -1.89 3.31 6.16
CA LEU A 126 -1.33 3.04 4.83
C LEU A 126 -2.42 2.88 3.76
N LEU A 127 -3.51 2.18 4.10
CA LEU A 127 -4.65 2.00 3.21
C LEU A 127 -5.23 3.36 2.80
N GLN A 128 -5.55 4.20 3.77
CA GLN A 128 -6.07 5.55 3.52
C GLN A 128 -5.09 6.43 2.74
N LEU A 129 -3.78 6.25 2.97
CA LEU A 129 -2.73 7.01 2.28
C LEU A 129 -2.64 6.66 0.80
N PHE A 130 -2.70 5.38 0.44
CA PHE A 130 -2.41 4.90 -0.90
C PHE A 130 -3.64 4.49 -1.71
N MET A 131 -4.80 4.26 -1.09
CA MET A 131 -6.05 3.90 -1.79
C MET A 131 -6.44 4.89 -2.90
N PRO A 132 -6.27 6.22 -2.77
CA PRO A 132 -6.55 7.16 -3.86
C PRO A 132 -5.77 6.86 -5.13
N LEU A 133 -4.51 6.40 -5.04
CA LEU A 133 -3.69 6.06 -6.22
C LEU A 133 -4.28 4.87 -6.98
N MET A 134 -4.79 3.87 -6.26
CA MET A 134 -5.50 2.74 -6.86
C MET A 134 -6.77 3.21 -7.58
N ILE A 135 -7.57 4.05 -6.93
CA ILE A 135 -8.83 4.56 -7.49
C ILE A 135 -8.55 5.36 -8.77
N ILE A 136 -7.58 6.26 -8.75
CA ILE A 136 -7.19 7.08 -9.91
C ILE A 136 -6.79 6.18 -11.08
N SER A 137 -5.94 5.18 -10.82
CA SER A 137 -5.47 4.24 -11.84
C SER A 137 -6.61 3.43 -12.45
N LEU A 138 -7.53 2.94 -11.62
CA LEU A 138 -8.69 2.16 -12.07
C LEU A 138 -9.73 3.01 -12.80
N VAL A 139 -9.99 4.25 -12.35
CA VAL A 139 -10.88 5.19 -13.06
C VAL A 139 -10.34 5.46 -14.45
N SER A 140 -9.04 5.78 -14.58
CA SER A 140 -8.40 6.00 -15.87
C SER A 140 -8.51 4.78 -16.80
N ALA A 141 -8.30 3.58 -16.28
CA ALA A 141 -8.43 2.35 -17.06
C ALA A 141 -9.87 2.07 -17.48
N MET A 142 -10.85 2.31 -16.60
CA MET A 142 -12.27 2.12 -16.90
C MET A 142 -12.80 3.13 -17.93
N GLU A 143 -12.28 4.36 -17.92
CA GLU A 143 -12.62 5.39 -18.91
C GLU A 143 -12.22 5.02 -20.34
N ASN A 144 -11.17 4.21 -20.47
CA ASN A 144 -10.68 3.74 -21.76
C ASN A 144 -11.46 2.53 -22.31
N ILE A 145 -12.42 1.97 -21.56
CA ILE A 145 -13.29 0.90 -22.08
C ILE A 145 -14.24 1.48 -23.14
N PRO A 146 -14.28 0.93 -24.37
CA PRO A 146 -15.23 1.38 -25.39
C PRO A 146 -16.67 1.23 -24.89
N ARG A 147 -17.48 2.27 -25.11
CA ARG A 147 -18.83 2.39 -24.53
C ARG A 147 -19.78 1.27 -24.93
N ASP A 148 -19.54 0.65 -26.09
CA ASP A 148 -20.42 -0.37 -26.67
C ASP A 148 -20.15 -1.79 -26.14
N VAL A 149 -19.00 -2.04 -25.53
CA VAL A 149 -18.58 -3.40 -25.12
C VAL A 149 -19.47 -3.95 -24.00
N ILE A 150 -19.79 -3.14 -22.99
CA ILE A 150 -20.65 -3.55 -21.87
C ILE A 150 -22.10 -3.80 -22.34
N PRO A 151 -22.76 -2.88 -23.10
CA PRO A 151 -24.08 -3.12 -23.67
C PRO A 151 -24.11 -4.36 -24.59
N ALA A 152 -23.12 -4.53 -25.46
CA ALA A 152 -23.06 -5.69 -26.35
C ALA A 152 -23.02 -7.03 -25.58
N ALA A 153 -22.20 -7.11 -24.54
CA ALA A 153 -22.15 -8.29 -23.67
C ALA A 153 -23.50 -8.56 -22.99
N ARG A 154 -24.23 -7.53 -22.60
CA ARG A 154 -25.56 -7.63 -21.98
C ARG A 154 -26.63 -8.11 -22.98
N VAL A 155 -26.59 -7.63 -24.21
CA VAL A 155 -27.48 -8.10 -25.29
C VAL A 155 -27.27 -9.58 -25.61
N LEU A 156 -26.02 -10.06 -25.49
CA LEU A 156 -25.68 -11.48 -25.65
C LEU A 156 -26.05 -12.33 -24.40
N GLY A 157 -26.78 -11.78 -23.44
CA GLY A 157 -27.30 -12.50 -22.26
C GLY A 157 -26.32 -12.66 -21.13
N ALA A 158 -25.16 -11.95 -21.14
CA ALA A 158 -24.20 -12.03 -20.05
C ALA A 158 -24.79 -11.43 -18.75
N SER A 159 -24.68 -12.18 -17.64
CA SER A 159 -25.02 -11.68 -16.31
C SER A 159 -24.02 -10.58 -15.90
N TRP A 160 -24.41 -9.76 -14.90
CA TRP A 160 -23.53 -8.69 -14.40
C TRP A 160 -22.17 -9.20 -13.88
N PHE A 161 -22.20 -10.36 -13.25
CA PHE A 161 -21.00 -11.04 -12.76
C PHE A 161 -20.08 -11.47 -13.93
N GLN A 162 -20.68 -11.99 -15.01
CA GLN A 162 -19.94 -12.34 -16.22
C GLN A 162 -19.35 -11.12 -16.91
N VAL A 163 -20.10 -10.02 -17.00
CA VAL A 163 -19.60 -8.75 -17.55
C VAL A 163 -18.41 -8.25 -16.73
N PHE A 164 -18.49 -8.29 -15.40
CA PHE A 164 -17.38 -7.85 -14.55
C PHE A 164 -16.13 -8.71 -14.79
N PHE A 165 -16.22 -10.03 -14.64
CA PHE A 165 -15.04 -10.90 -14.66
C PHE A 165 -14.50 -11.19 -16.07
N ARG A 166 -15.36 -11.17 -17.11
CA ARG A 166 -14.95 -11.50 -18.49
C ARG A 166 -14.72 -10.28 -19.37
N VAL A 167 -15.20 -9.10 -18.98
CA VAL A 167 -15.11 -7.89 -19.80
C VAL A 167 -14.36 -6.79 -19.04
N ILE A 168 -14.92 -6.29 -17.92
CA ILE A 168 -14.36 -5.14 -17.21
C ILE A 168 -12.98 -5.45 -16.63
N LEU A 169 -12.86 -6.51 -15.85
CA LEU A 169 -11.61 -6.89 -15.19
C LEU A 169 -10.45 -7.14 -16.18
N PRO A 170 -10.63 -7.88 -17.30
CA PRO A 170 -9.56 -8.03 -18.27
C PRO A 170 -9.17 -6.73 -19.00
N LEU A 171 -10.14 -5.87 -19.33
CA LEU A 171 -9.90 -4.61 -20.01
C LEU A 171 -9.24 -3.55 -19.10
N THR A 172 -9.41 -3.67 -17.78
CA THR A 172 -8.81 -2.75 -16.79
C THR A 172 -7.60 -3.32 -16.06
N LYS A 173 -7.10 -4.49 -16.49
CA LYS A 173 -5.97 -5.17 -15.85
C LYS A 173 -4.70 -4.30 -15.76
N GLU A 174 -4.44 -3.48 -16.79
CA GLU A 174 -3.30 -2.57 -16.79
C GLU A 174 -3.41 -1.51 -15.69
N GLY A 175 -4.60 -0.92 -15.52
CA GLY A 175 -4.86 0.02 -14.43
C GLY A 175 -4.70 -0.64 -13.06
N LEU A 176 -5.15 -1.89 -12.91
CA LEU A 176 -4.99 -2.65 -11.67
C LEU A 176 -3.51 -2.90 -11.36
N VAL A 177 -2.70 -3.24 -12.37
CA VAL A 177 -1.26 -3.46 -12.22
C VAL A 177 -0.53 -2.17 -11.89
N ILE A 178 -0.84 -1.07 -12.58
CA ILE A 178 -0.23 0.24 -12.30
C ILE A 178 -0.60 0.70 -10.88
N GLY A 179 -1.89 0.69 -10.54
CA GLY A 179 -2.37 1.05 -9.21
C GLY A 179 -1.80 0.14 -8.12
N GLY A 180 -1.79 -1.17 -8.35
CA GLY A 180 -1.22 -2.16 -7.44
C GLY A 180 0.27 -1.95 -7.19
N THR A 181 1.04 -1.65 -8.23
CA THR A 181 2.47 -1.35 -8.11
C THR A 181 2.70 -0.08 -7.29
N LEU A 182 1.96 1.00 -7.59
CA LEU A 182 2.07 2.28 -6.85
C LEU A 182 1.73 2.11 -5.37
N VAL A 183 0.62 1.43 -5.08
CA VAL A 183 0.17 1.18 -3.70
C VAL A 183 1.14 0.29 -2.94
N PHE A 184 1.56 -0.82 -3.54
CA PHE A 184 2.48 -1.77 -2.91
C PHE A 184 3.83 -1.12 -2.62
N THR A 185 4.46 -0.51 -3.64
CA THR A 185 5.76 0.15 -3.48
C THR A 185 5.67 1.30 -2.48
N GLY A 186 4.61 2.12 -2.56
CA GLY A 186 4.38 3.19 -1.60
C GLY A 186 4.24 2.67 -0.16
N ALA A 187 3.51 1.57 0.04
CA ALA A 187 3.36 0.96 1.36
C ALA A 187 4.68 0.39 1.92
N LEU A 188 5.56 -0.16 1.06
CA LEU A 188 6.88 -0.66 1.48
C LEU A 188 7.81 0.47 1.94
N THR A 189 7.77 1.62 1.25
CA THR A 189 8.67 2.76 1.45
C THR A 189 8.07 3.86 2.33
N ALA A 190 6.89 3.63 2.91
CA ALA A 190 6.27 4.56 3.83
C ALA A 190 6.99 4.58 5.19
N TYR A 191 7.46 5.75 5.61
CA TYR A 191 8.12 5.94 6.90
C TYR A 191 7.18 6.52 7.97
N ILE A 192 6.55 7.68 7.69
CA ILE A 192 5.84 8.50 8.69
C ILE A 192 4.70 7.73 9.36
N THR A 193 3.85 7.11 8.57
CA THR A 193 2.66 6.40 9.07
C THR A 193 3.03 5.22 9.97
N PRO A 194 3.92 4.29 9.58
CA PRO A 194 4.36 3.22 10.46
C PRO A 194 5.13 3.71 11.68
N ALA A 195 5.96 4.74 11.55
CA ALA A 195 6.72 5.31 12.67
C ALA A 195 5.81 5.86 13.77
N ILE A 196 4.74 6.55 13.38
CA ILE A 196 3.82 7.20 14.33
C ILE A 196 2.75 6.21 14.83
N LEU A 197 2.05 5.49 13.94
CA LEU A 197 0.95 4.59 14.33
C LEU A 197 1.44 3.24 14.85
N GLY A 198 2.59 2.76 14.40
CA GLY A 198 3.21 1.51 14.83
C GLY A 198 4.17 1.68 16.00
N GLY A 199 4.84 2.83 16.06
CA GLY A 199 5.87 3.12 17.05
C GLY A 199 6.98 2.07 17.08
N SER A 200 7.52 1.79 18.24
CA SER A 200 8.55 0.75 18.43
C SER A 200 8.02 -0.68 18.34
N LYS A 201 6.70 -0.89 18.39
CA LYS A 201 6.09 -2.23 18.40
C LYS A 201 5.83 -2.80 17.03
N VAL A 202 5.58 -1.95 16.04
CA VAL A 202 5.28 -2.35 14.67
C VAL A 202 6.28 -1.70 13.72
N LEU A 203 7.52 -2.15 13.80
CA LEU A 203 8.56 -1.73 12.87
C LEU A 203 8.31 -2.30 11.47
N MET A 204 8.55 -1.49 10.45
CA MET A 204 8.65 -1.86 9.04
C MET A 204 10.08 -1.64 8.55
N LEU A 205 10.44 -2.15 7.37
CA LEU A 205 11.80 -2.02 6.84
C LEU A 205 12.25 -0.57 6.73
N GLU A 206 11.39 0.34 6.28
CA GLU A 206 11.72 1.76 6.16
C GLU A 206 11.96 2.41 7.54
N THR A 207 11.17 2.05 8.56
CA THR A 207 11.41 2.54 9.93
C THR A 207 12.68 1.98 10.53
N LEU A 208 13.02 0.72 10.22
CA LEU A 208 14.28 0.11 10.62
C LEU A 208 15.47 0.75 9.92
N LEU A 209 15.35 1.03 8.62
CA LEU A 209 16.35 1.75 7.83
C LEU A 209 16.64 3.13 8.45
N TYR A 210 15.58 3.88 8.74
CA TYR A 210 15.71 5.20 9.38
C TYR A 210 16.44 5.11 10.73
N GLN A 211 16.12 4.11 11.56
CA GLN A 211 16.82 3.91 12.84
C GLN A 211 18.31 3.60 12.64
N LYS A 212 18.64 2.77 11.62
CA LYS A 212 20.03 2.44 11.30
C LYS A 212 20.82 3.66 10.87
N VAL A 213 20.25 4.53 10.03
CA VAL A 213 20.92 5.76 9.58
C VAL A 213 20.99 6.80 10.68
N ASN A 214 19.87 7.16 11.30
CA ASN A 214 19.77 8.38 12.11
C ASN A 214 20.01 8.15 13.61
N VAL A 215 19.91 6.91 14.10
CA VAL A 215 20.11 6.59 15.52
C VAL A 215 21.40 5.84 15.74
N SER A 216 21.68 4.83 14.89
CA SER A 216 22.85 3.95 15.09
C SER A 216 24.06 4.37 14.26
N ASN A 217 23.94 5.28 13.29
CA ASN A 217 24.96 5.65 12.30
C ASN A 217 25.56 4.41 11.56
N ASP A 218 24.74 3.36 11.40
CA ASP A 218 25.11 2.09 10.79
C ASP A 218 24.71 2.11 9.29
N PHE A 219 25.50 2.78 8.48
CA PHE A 219 25.23 2.97 7.05
C PHE A 219 25.32 1.67 6.26
N VAL A 220 26.14 0.71 6.68
CA VAL A 220 26.28 -0.58 6.01
C VAL A 220 24.97 -1.38 6.14
N SER A 221 24.47 -1.57 7.36
CA SER A 221 23.17 -2.23 7.56
C SER A 221 22.01 -1.48 6.89
N ALA A 222 22.05 -0.14 6.90
CA ALA A 222 21.04 0.67 6.21
C ALA A 222 21.05 0.44 4.70
N SER A 223 22.24 0.36 4.09
CA SER A 223 22.39 0.07 2.65
C SER A 223 21.86 -1.31 2.27
N VAL A 224 22.09 -2.32 3.13
CA VAL A 224 21.51 -3.67 2.96
C VAL A 224 19.97 -3.62 2.99
N ILE A 225 19.39 -2.89 3.95
CA ILE A 225 17.92 -2.75 4.05
C ILE A 225 17.36 -2.01 2.83
N ALA A 226 18.01 -0.92 2.40
CA ALA A 226 17.61 -0.18 1.21
C ALA A 226 17.60 -1.07 -0.04
N MET A 227 18.63 -1.92 -0.19
CA MET A 227 18.71 -2.85 -1.30
C MET A 227 17.60 -3.90 -1.25
N ILE A 228 17.29 -4.42 -0.06
CA ILE A 228 16.15 -5.35 0.13
C ILE A 228 14.84 -4.68 -0.31
N LEU A 229 14.60 -3.41 0.07
CA LEU A 229 13.41 -2.65 -0.35
C LEU A 229 13.35 -2.46 -1.88
N ILE A 230 14.48 -2.14 -2.51
CA ILE A 230 14.59 -2.01 -3.98
C ILE A 230 14.24 -3.34 -4.66
N VAL A 231 14.85 -4.45 -4.22
CA VAL A 231 14.60 -5.78 -4.77
C VAL A 231 13.14 -6.20 -4.58
N MET A 232 12.55 -5.97 -3.40
CA MET A 232 11.14 -6.26 -3.14
C MET A 232 10.22 -5.46 -4.08
N SER A 233 10.45 -4.16 -4.21
CA SER A 233 9.64 -3.28 -5.08
C SER A 233 9.76 -3.68 -6.55
N PHE A 234 10.97 -3.96 -7.01
CA PHE A 234 11.23 -4.37 -8.39
C PHE A 234 10.64 -5.76 -8.70
N SER A 235 10.80 -6.71 -7.79
CA SER A 235 10.24 -8.06 -7.91
C SER A 235 8.72 -8.04 -7.97
N ALA A 236 8.07 -7.22 -7.13
CA ALA A 236 6.63 -7.06 -7.14
C ALA A 236 6.13 -6.45 -8.47
N ASN A 237 6.83 -5.43 -8.98
CA ASN A 237 6.51 -4.83 -10.28
C ASN A 237 6.62 -5.86 -11.41
N LEU A 238 7.69 -6.66 -11.44
CA LEU A 238 7.85 -7.71 -12.45
C LEU A 238 6.76 -8.79 -12.34
N LEU A 239 6.42 -9.22 -11.12
CA LEU A 239 5.37 -10.20 -10.89
C LEU A 239 3.99 -9.68 -11.34
N LEU A 240 3.63 -8.46 -10.96
CA LEU A 240 2.37 -7.84 -11.35
C LEU A 240 2.27 -7.66 -12.87
N LYS A 241 3.35 -7.22 -13.53
CA LYS A 241 3.40 -7.13 -15.00
C LYS A 241 3.24 -8.48 -15.68
N ARG A 242 3.90 -9.53 -15.20
CA ARG A 242 3.76 -10.89 -15.74
C ARG A 242 2.32 -11.40 -15.65
N ILE A 243 1.63 -11.14 -14.53
CA ILE A 243 0.22 -11.52 -14.35
C ILE A 243 -0.67 -10.78 -15.36
N ALA A 244 -0.37 -9.49 -15.66
CA ALA A 244 -1.11 -8.73 -16.65
C ALA A 244 -0.89 -9.22 -18.09
N THR A 245 0.33 -9.65 -18.44
CA THR A 245 0.67 -10.08 -19.82
C THR A 245 0.39 -11.56 -20.08
N ALA A 246 0.31 -12.40 -19.06
CA ALA A 246 0.18 -13.86 -19.18
C ALA A 246 -1.20 -14.36 -19.68
N ARG A 247 -2.14 -13.50 -20.08
CA ARG A 247 -3.46 -13.86 -20.62
C ARG A 247 -3.87 -12.95 -21.79
N VAL A 248 -3.15 -13.03 -22.87
CA VAL A 248 -3.64 -12.63 -24.20
C VAL A 248 -3.56 -13.86 -25.09
#